data_84e3a959c61c1c8126c406c545b1562f
#
_entry.id   84e3a959c61c1c8126c406c545b1562f
#
_cell.length_a   1.000
_cell.length_b   1.000
_cell.length_c   1.000
_cell.angle_alpha   90.00
_cell.angle_beta   90.00
_cell.angle_gamma   90.00
#
_symmetry.space_group_name_H-M   'P 1'
#
loop_
_entity.id
_entity.type
_entity.pdbx_description
1 polymer ?
#
loop_
_entity_poly.entity_id
_entity_poly.type
_entity_poly.pdbx_seq_one_letter_code
_entity_poly.pdbx_strand_id
1 'polypeptide(L)'
;MRIDSHQHFWKYNQVDYVWMNEQHAIIQKDFLPEHLNPLLNKLDFDGTISVQARQSLEETDFLLQLAEDNSFIKGVVGWVPFCDKKVEKHIEKYRFENKIVGFRHVIHDEPDNNFILRPDFNEGIKSLSKFGLCYDILIFGRHLPQTIEFVDSHPRQIFIMDHIAKPKINKNSFDVDWANHMKKISEREHVFCKLSGMVAEILQEYWDIDLLKPYFETILDAFGPQRMIFGSDWPVCLLKSTYSNWVNAVLCLINTLSVNEQRAIMGGNAERIYLQTH
;
A
#
# COMPACT_ATOMS: atom_id res chain seq x y z
N MET A 1 -5.70 -17.56 -2.92
CA MET A 1 -6.79 -16.61 -2.65
C MET A 1 -6.68 -15.41 -3.58
N ARG A 2 -7.80 -14.69 -3.81
CA ARG A 2 -7.82 -13.37 -4.46
C ARG A 2 -8.01 -12.32 -3.39
N ILE A 3 -7.02 -11.44 -3.20
CA ILE A 3 -6.95 -10.52 -2.07
C ILE A 3 -6.74 -9.10 -2.58
N ASP A 4 -7.58 -8.16 -2.11
CA ASP A 4 -7.32 -6.74 -2.21
C ASP A 4 -6.38 -6.33 -1.06
N SER A 5 -5.10 -6.15 -1.36
CA SER A 5 -4.07 -5.95 -0.35
C SER A 5 -3.91 -4.50 0.12
N HIS A 6 -4.74 -3.59 -0.38
CA HIS A 6 -4.65 -2.19 0.02
C HIS A 6 -5.99 -1.48 -0.12
N GLN A 7 -6.67 -1.28 0.98
CA GLN A 7 -7.85 -0.45 1.11
C GLN A 7 -7.92 0.17 2.52
N HIS A 8 -8.79 1.15 2.69
CA HIS A 8 -8.95 1.89 3.93
C HIS A 8 -10.38 1.86 4.42
N PHE A 9 -10.56 1.80 5.75
CA PHE A 9 -11.81 2.08 6.41
C PHE A 9 -11.64 3.30 7.31
N TRP A 10 -12.66 4.16 7.35
CA TRP A 10 -12.70 5.30 8.27
C TRP A 10 -14.11 5.74 8.60
N LYS A 11 -14.25 6.35 9.78
CA LYS A 11 -15.38 7.22 10.15
C LYS A 11 -14.89 8.66 9.97
N TYR A 12 -15.42 9.33 8.94
CA TYR A 12 -14.89 10.64 8.55
C TYR A 12 -15.22 11.70 9.59
N ASN A 13 -14.22 12.47 9.96
CA ASN A 13 -14.36 13.78 10.55
C ASN A 13 -13.19 14.68 10.09
N GLN A 14 -13.44 15.96 9.99
CA GLN A 14 -12.48 16.91 9.44
C GLN A 14 -11.22 17.10 10.31
N VAL A 15 -11.31 16.82 11.61
CA VAL A 15 -10.20 17.02 12.57
C VAL A 15 -9.16 15.91 12.43
N ASP A 16 -9.61 14.67 12.26
CA ASP A 16 -8.72 13.50 12.18
C ASP A 16 -8.14 13.28 10.78
N TYR A 17 -8.91 13.66 9.73
CA TYR A 17 -8.54 13.43 8.32
C TYR A 17 -8.18 14.75 7.63
N VAL A 18 -7.22 15.49 8.23
CA VAL A 18 -6.76 16.81 7.74
C VAL A 18 -6.16 16.80 6.33
N TRP A 19 -5.71 15.64 5.85
CA TRP A 19 -5.21 15.47 4.49
C TRP A 19 -6.31 15.56 3.43
N MET A 20 -7.58 15.35 3.83
CA MET A 20 -8.72 15.45 2.92
C MET A 20 -9.16 16.91 2.78
N ASN A 21 -8.86 17.51 1.64
CA ASN A 21 -9.29 18.86 1.25
C ASN A 21 -10.50 18.82 0.28
N GLU A 22 -10.88 19.95 -0.31
CA GLU A 22 -12.00 20.06 -1.23
C GLU A 22 -11.93 19.11 -2.44
N GLN A 23 -10.71 18.78 -2.93
CA GLN A 23 -10.52 17.84 -4.02
C GLN A 23 -10.89 16.40 -3.63
N HIS A 24 -10.99 16.12 -2.34
CA HIS A 24 -11.34 14.82 -1.76
C HIS A 24 -12.82 14.75 -1.34
N ALA A 25 -13.68 15.72 -1.71
CA ALA A 25 -15.08 15.83 -1.25
C ALA A 25 -15.88 14.52 -1.39
N ILE A 26 -15.67 13.75 -2.47
CA ILE A 26 -16.39 12.50 -2.72
C ILE A 26 -16.08 11.40 -1.68
N ILE A 27 -14.94 11.49 -1.00
CA ILE A 27 -14.50 10.54 0.02
C ILE A 27 -14.57 11.10 1.45
N GLN A 28 -15.05 12.34 1.65
CA GLN A 28 -15.29 12.97 2.95
C GLN A 28 -16.59 12.47 3.59
N LYS A 29 -16.71 11.16 3.80
CA LYS A 29 -17.82 10.46 4.46
C LYS A 29 -17.34 9.13 5.01
N ASP A 30 -18.17 8.43 5.75
CA ASP A 30 -17.84 7.12 6.30
C ASP A 30 -17.66 6.07 5.20
N PHE A 31 -16.58 5.30 5.32
CA PHE A 31 -16.32 4.12 4.52
C PHE A 31 -15.97 2.96 5.45
N LEU A 32 -16.88 1.99 5.53
CA LEU A 32 -16.89 0.90 6.49
C LEU A 32 -17.00 -0.45 5.78
N PRO A 33 -16.79 -1.59 6.47
CA PRO A 33 -16.84 -2.93 5.88
C PRO A 33 -18.11 -3.23 5.07
N GLU A 34 -19.28 -2.76 5.51
CA GLU A 34 -20.54 -2.94 4.79
C GLU A 34 -20.60 -2.26 3.42
N HIS A 35 -19.75 -1.24 3.19
CA HIS A 35 -19.65 -0.55 1.90
C HIS A 35 -18.73 -1.29 0.91
N LEU A 36 -17.67 -1.95 1.41
CA LEU A 36 -16.70 -2.65 0.58
C LEU A 36 -17.09 -4.11 0.29
N ASN A 37 -17.63 -4.82 1.27
CA ASN A 37 -17.91 -6.25 1.16
C ASN A 37 -18.77 -6.63 -0.07
N PRO A 38 -19.82 -5.87 -0.44
CA PRO A 38 -20.57 -6.14 -1.68
C PRO A 38 -19.72 -5.99 -2.94
N LEU A 39 -18.73 -5.09 -2.95
CA LEU A 39 -17.83 -4.89 -4.10
C LEU A 39 -16.85 -6.04 -4.24
N LEU A 40 -16.29 -6.53 -3.12
CA LEU A 40 -15.43 -7.71 -3.08
C LEU A 40 -16.18 -8.95 -3.61
N ASN A 41 -17.37 -9.21 -3.07
CA ASN A 41 -18.20 -10.35 -3.45
C ASN A 41 -18.56 -10.32 -4.95
N LYS A 42 -18.89 -9.15 -5.49
CA LYS A 42 -19.24 -8.97 -6.91
C LYS A 42 -18.08 -9.32 -7.85
N LEU A 43 -16.84 -9.21 -7.38
CA LEU A 43 -15.63 -9.41 -8.18
C LEU A 43 -14.80 -10.61 -7.72
N ASP A 44 -15.42 -11.52 -6.95
CA ASP A 44 -14.85 -12.78 -6.48
C ASP A 44 -13.53 -12.62 -5.71
N PHE A 45 -13.46 -11.59 -4.83
CA PHE A 45 -12.38 -11.46 -3.86
C PHE A 45 -12.69 -12.24 -2.58
N ASP A 46 -11.70 -13.01 -2.10
CA ASP A 46 -11.79 -13.78 -0.86
C ASP A 46 -11.60 -12.93 0.40
N GLY A 47 -11.08 -11.71 0.23
CA GLY A 47 -10.88 -10.77 1.32
C GLY A 47 -9.95 -9.63 0.99
N THR A 48 -9.60 -8.89 2.04
CA THR A 48 -8.80 -7.67 1.95
C THR A 48 -7.82 -7.50 3.10
N ILE A 49 -6.81 -6.66 2.90
CA ILE A 49 -5.93 -6.13 3.95
C ILE A 49 -6.28 -4.65 4.15
N SER A 50 -6.65 -4.30 5.38
CA SER A 50 -6.94 -2.90 5.74
C SER A 50 -5.66 -2.17 6.09
N VAL A 51 -5.45 -1.00 5.50
CA VAL A 51 -4.27 -0.17 5.73
C VAL A 51 -4.68 1.11 6.44
N GLN A 52 -3.86 1.58 7.39
CA GLN A 52 -4.12 2.82 8.12
C GLN A 52 -4.27 4.02 7.16
N ALA A 53 -5.16 4.95 7.47
CA ALA A 53 -5.37 6.22 6.76
C ALA A 53 -4.95 7.43 7.59
N ARG A 54 -4.73 7.27 8.90
CA ARG A 54 -4.17 8.28 9.80
C ARG A 54 -3.13 7.65 10.74
N GLN A 55 -2.20 8.48 11.22
CA GLN A 55 -1.07 8.05 12.04
C GLN A 55 -1.43 8.11 13.53
N SER A 56 -2.23 7.14 14.00
CA SER A 56 -2.59 7.02 15.42
C SER A 56 -2.74 5.57 15.87
N LEU A 57 -2.52 5.32 17.17
CA LEU A 57 -2.73 4.00 17.77
C LEU A 57 -4.22 3.65 17.83
N GLU A 58 -5.08 4.66 18.01
CA GLU A 58 -6.53 4.50 18.03
C GLU A 58 -7.05 3.98 16.69
N GLU A 59 -6.43 4.39 15.56
CA GLU A 59 -6.80 3.85 14.27
C GLU A 59 -6.34 2.40 14.09
N THR A 60 -5.16 2.06 14.59
CA THR A 60 -4.70 0.66 14.58
C THR A 60 -5.68 -0.21 15.39
N ASP A 61 -6.07 0.22 16.59
CA ASP A 61 -7.06 -0.48 17.42
C ASP A 61 -8.44 -0.55 16.73
N PHE A 62 -8.88 0.51 16.06
CA PHE A 62 -10.14 0.54 15.29
C PHE A 62 -10.13 -0.46 14.11
N LEU A 63 -9.06 -0.50 13.32
CA LEU A 63 -8.95 -1.43 12.19
C LEU A 63 -8.88 -2.88 12.65
N LEU A 64 -8.21 -3.17 13.78
CA LEU A 64 -8.19 -4.50 14.39
C LEU A 64 -9.58 -4.93 14.84
N GLN A 65 -10.36 -4.03 15.47
CA GLN A 65 -11.74 -4.33 15.85
C GLN A 65 -12.60 -4.65 14.63
N LEU A 66 -12.47 -3.88 13.53
CA LEU A 66 -13.18 -4.18 12.29
C LEU A 66 -12.77 -5.55 11.71
N ALA A 67 -11.49 -5.94 11.83
CA ALA A 67 -11.00 -7.22 11.34
C ALA A 67 -11.47 -8.42 12.19
N GLU A 68 -11.68 -8.21 13.48
CA GLU A 68 -12.32 -9.19 14.36
C GLU A 68 -13.79 -9.42 13.97
N ASP A 69 -14.54 -8.33 13.75
CA ASP A 69 -15.97 -8.35 13.44
C ASP A 69 -16.27 -8.84 12.00
N ASN A 70 -15.27 -8.79 11.10
CA ASN A 70 -15.46 -9.05 9.67
C ASN A 70 -14.40 -10.04 9.12
N SER A 71 -14.76 -11.30 8.95
CA SER A 71 -13.86 -12.39 8.53
C SER A 71 -13.20 -12.21 7.15
N PHE A 72 -13.76 -11.36 6.28
CA PHE A 72 -13.17 -11.04 4.99
C PHE A 72 -11.97 -10.08 5.12
N ILE A 73 -11.81 -9.37 6.24
CA ILE A 73 -10.60 -8.60 6.54
C ILE A 73 -9.56 -9.61 7.04
N LYS A 74 -8.57 -9.90 6.18
CA LYS A 74 -7.57 -10.95 6.43
C LYS A 74 -6.39 -10.44 7.25
N GLY A 75 -6.07 -9.14 7.14
CA GLY A 75 -4.98 -8.52 7.87
C GLY A 75 -5.13 -7.01 7.98
N VAL A 76 -4.33 -6.43 8.86
CA VAL A 76 -4.25 -4.99 9.13
C VAL A 76 -2.80 -4.53 9.04
N VAL A 77 -2.55 -3.52 8.23
CA VAL A 77 -1.33 -2.72 8.24
C VAL A 77 -1.63 -1.46 9.05
N GLY A 78 -1.21 -1.48 10.32
CA GLY A 78 -1.47 -0.42 11.28
C GLY A 78 -0.44 0.69 11.26
N TRP A 79 -0.42 1.48 12.33
CA TRP A 79 0.60 2.49 12.60
C TRP A 79 1.08 2.41 14.06
N VAL A 80 2.37 2.68 14.26
CA VAL A 80 2.99 2.91 15.57
C VAL A 80 3.93 4.11 15.47
N PRO A 81 4.22 4.83 16.58
CA PRO A 81 5.11 5.98 16.58
C PRO A 81 6.58 5.54 16.41
N PHE A 82 7.04 5.33 15.17
CA PHE A 82 8.36 4.77 14.86
C PHE A 82 9.53 5.54 15.45
N CYS A 83 9.40 6.86 15.62
CA CYS A 83 10.44 7.70 16.23
C CYS A 83 10.39 7.72 17.78
N ASP A 84 9.43 7.04 18.41
CA ASP A 84 9.36 6.94 19.86
C ASP A 84 10.39 5.92 20.39
N LYS A 85 11.13 6.31 21.44
CA LYS A 85 12.05 5.39 22.14
C LYS A 85 11.36 4.13 22.70
N LYS A 86 10.05 4.13 22.84
CA LYS A 86 9.23 3.01 23.32
C LYS A 86 8.55 2.23 22.18
N VAL A 87 8.94 2.48 20.92
CA VAL A 87 8.29 1.86 19.74
C VAL A 87 8.21 0.33 19.86
N GLU A 88 9.26 -0.32 20.39
CA GLU A 88 9.27 -1.76 20.57
C GLU A 88 8.13 -2.25 21.47
N LYS A 89 7.77 -1.50 22.52
CA LYS A 89 6.61 -1.81 23.37
C LYS A 89 5.29 -1.66 22.64
N HIS A 90 5.18 -0.68 21.75
CA HIS A 90 3.98 -0.52 20.92
C HIS A 90 3.84 -1.68 19.94
N ILE A 91 4.91 -2.07 19.25
CA ILE A 91 4.91 -3.23 18.35
C ILE A 91 4.59 -4.51 19.15
N GLU A 92 5.20 -4.70 20.31
CA GLU A 92 4.98 -5.86 21.18
C GLU A 92 3.52 -5.98 21.65
N LYS A 93 2.82 -4.86 21.91
CA LYS A 93 1.38 -4.85 22.21
C LYS A 93 0.60 -5.54 21.10
N TYR A 94 0.92 -5.22 19.84
CA TYR A 94 0.18 -5.68 18.67
C TYR A 94 0.63 -7.04 18.11
N ARG A 95 1.83 -7.52 18.44
CA ARG A 95 2.37 -8.76 17.87
C ARG A 95 1.52 -10.02 18.15
N PHE A 96 0.71 -9.98 19.18
CA PHE A 96 -0.20 -11.08 19.55
C PHE A 96 -1.59 -10.96 18.91
N GLU A 97 -1.85 -9.87 18.20
CA GLU A 97 -3.07 -9.69 17.44
C GLU A 97 -2.95 -10.44 16.11
N ASN A 98 -3.66 -11.53 15.95
CA ASN A 98 -3.58 -12.43 14.79
C ASN A 98 -3.85 -11.73 13.45
N LYS A 99 -4.39 -10.51 13.47
CA LYS A 99 -4.73 -9.73 12.29
C LYS A 99 -3.67 -8.69 11.93
N ILE A 100 -2.72 -8.37 12.81
CA ILE A 100 -1.65 -7.42 12.45
C ILE A 100 -0.65 -8.13 11.53
N VAL A 101 -0.42 -7.57 10.34
CA VAL A 101 0.48 -8.15 9.33
C VAL A 101 1.61 -7.20 8.95
N GLY A 102 1.53 -5.95 9.37
CA GLY A 102 2.54 -4.94 9.09
C GLY A 102 2.19 -3.58 9.67
N PHE A 103 3.08 -2.63 9.42
CA PHE A 103 2.88 -1.23 9.78
C PHE A 103 3.33 -0.31 8.66
N ARG A 104 2.78 0.91 8.66
CA ARG A 104 3.09 1.96 7.70
C ARG A 104 3.23 3.31 8.38
N HIS A 105 4.14 4.15 7.87
CA HIS A 105 4.22 5.57 8.17
C HIS A 105 4.06 6.38 6.88
N VAL A 106 3.37 7.52 6.94
CA VAL A 106 3.10 8.38 5.78
C VAL A 106 4.31 9.29 5.53
N ILE A 107 5.36 8.72 4.93
CA ILE A 107 6.63 9.41 4.69
C ILE A 107 6.47 10.62 3.76
N HIS A 108 5.59 10.53 2.78
CA HIS A 108 5.45 11.57 1.76
C HIS A 108 4.89 12.88 2.29
N ASP A 109 4.24 12.87 3.47
CA ASP A 109 3.69 14.06 4.13
C ASP A 109 4.66 14.69 5.15
N GLU A 110 5.79 14.02 5.41
CA GLU A 110 6.80 14.56 6.31
C GLU A 110 7.49 15.78 5.66
N PRO A 111 7.72 16.87 6.45
CA PRO A 111 8.34 18.09 5.91
C PRO A 111 9.77 17.90 5.41
N ASP A 112 10.50 16.94 6.00
CA ASP A 112 11.87 16.59 5.63
C ASP A 112 11.87 15.44 4.62
N ASN A 113 12.33 15.70 3.40
CA ASN A 113 12.47 14.65 2.37
C ASN A 113 13.42 13.50 2.80
N ASN A 114 14.30 13.74 3.78
CA ASN A 114 15.20 12.72 4.33
C ASN A 114 14.64 12.06 5.60
N PHE A 115 13.37 12.27 5.93
CA PHE A 115 12.76 11.69 7.12
C PHE A 115 13.02 10.18 7.26
N ILE A 116 12.92 9.45 6.16
CA ILE A 116 13.13 7.99 6.13
C ILE A 116 14.55 7.59 6.56
N LEU A 117 15.54 8.48 6.45
CA LEU A 117 16.93 8.26 6.88
C LEU A 117 17.20 8.70 8.32
N ARG A 118 16.22 9.24 9.05
CA ARG A 118 16.39 9.65 10.45
C ARG A 118 16.84 8.46 11.30
N PRO A 119 17.84 8.66 12.20
CA PRO A 119 18.34 7.59 13.06
C PRO A 119 17.26 6.98 13.97
N ASP A 120 16.40 7.81 14.58
CA ASP A 120 15.32 7.35 15.45
C ASP A 120 14.27 6.54 14.70
N PHE A 121 13.89 6.95 13.49
CA PHE A 121 12.99 6.19 12.62
C PHE A 121 13.60 4.82 12.25
N ASN A 122 14.87 4.79 11.87
CA ASN A 122 15.58 3.56 11.51
C ASN A 122 15.70 2.58 12.69
N GLU A 123 15.88 3.08 13.93
CA GLU A 123 15.82 2.23 15.12
C GLU A 123 14.43 1.60 15.32
N GLY A 124 13.37 2.36 15.01
CA GLY A 124 12.00 1.84 15.01
C GLY A 124 11.81 0.68 14.00
N ILE A 125 12.31 0.83 12.78
CA ILE A 125 12.26 -0.22 11.76
C ILE A 125 13.08 -1.46 12.16
N LYS A 126 14.25 -1.29 12.78
CA LYS A 126 15.01 -2.42 13.33
C LYS A 126 14.22 -3.18 14.41
N SER A 127 13.46 -2.46 15.21
CA SER A 127 12.57 -3.10 16.20
C SER A 127 11.46 -3.90 15.52
N LEU A 128 10.87 -3.38 14.44
CA LEU A 128 9.82 -4.08 13.67
C LEU A 128 10.34 -5.41 13.08
N SER A 129 11.54 -5.42 12.52
CA SER A 129 12.14 -6.61 11.90
C SER A 129 12.32 -7.79 12.86
N LYS A 130 12.38 -7.54 14.19
CA LYS A 130 12.46 -8.60 15.22
C LYS A 130 11.20 -9.44 15.31
N PHE A 131 10.06 -8.88 14.88
CA PHE A 131 8.73 -9.50 15.01
C PHE A 131 8.23 -10.12 13.69
N GLY A 132 9.02 -10.05 12.61
CA GLY A 132 8.67 -10.62 11.31
C GLY A 132 7.55 -9.88 10.57
N LEU A 133 7.13 -8.72 11.04
CA LEU A 133 6.05 -7.91 10.44
C LEU A 133 6.54 -7.11 9.24
N CYS A 134 5.69 -6.95 8.22
CA CYS A 134 6.01 -6.17 7.04
C CYS A 134 6.05 -4.66 7.33
N TYR A 135 6.80 -3.92 6.52
CA TYR A 135 6.74 -2.46 6.51
C TYR A 135 6.32 -1.95 5.13
N ASP A 136 5.17 -1.27 5.07
CA ASP A 136 4.67 -0.65 3.85
C ASP A 136 5.30 0.73 3.68
N ILE A 137 5.95 0.99 2.54
CA ILE A 137 6.63 2.24 2.23
C ILE A 137 5.71 3.14 1.43
N LEU A 138 5.23 4.23 2.03
CA LEU A 138 4.39 5.22 1.37
C LEU A 138 5.16 6.51 1.09
N ILE A 139 5.56 6.71 -0.16
CA ILE A 139 6.41 7.81 -0.62
C ILE A 139 5.92 8.37 -1.96
N PHE A 140 6.42 9.55 -2.34
CA PHE A 140 6.43 9.99 -3.75
C PHE A 140 7.73 9.59 -4.44
N GLY A 141 7.72 9.51 -5.77
CA GLY A 141 8.90 9.17 -6.60
C GLY A 141 10.18 9.95 -6.26
N ARG A 142 10.04 11.23 -5.82
CA ARG A 142 11.18 12.06 -5.41
C ARG A 142 11.97 11.52 -4.20
N HIS A 143 11.36 10.65 -3.38
CA HIS A 143 12.00 10.08 -2.18
C HIS A 143 12.71 8.73 -2.46
N LEU A 144 12.62 8.21 -3.69
CA LEU A 144 13.23 6.92 -4.05
C LEU A 144 14.74 6.84 -3.80
N PRO A 145 15.55 7.90 -4.04
CA PRO A 145 16.99 7.85 -3.73
C PRO A 145 17.25 7.54 -2.26
N GLN A 146 16.58 8.24 -1.34
CA GLN A 146 16.70 8.03 0.11
C GLN A 146 16.12 6.67 0.53
N THR A 147 15.05 6.24 -0.14
CA THR A 147 14.40 4.95 0.14
C THR A 147 15.31 3.78 -0.23
N ILE A 148 16.10 3.88 -1.29
CA ILE A 148 17.10 2.85 -1.66
C ILE A 148 18.13 2.70 -0.54
N GLU A 149 18.69 3.80 -0.03
CA GLU A 149 19.65 3.80 1.09
C GLU A 149 19.03 3.19 2.36
N PHE A 150 17.78 3.59 2.65
CA PHE A 150 17.02 3.06 3.78
C PHE A 150 16.82 1.53 3.67
N VAL A 151 16.38 1.04 2.54
CA VAL A 151 16.17 -0.41 2.30
C VAL A 151 17.47 -1.17 2.42
N ASP A 152 18.58 -0.64 1.86
CA ASP A 152 19.91 -1.25 1.96
C ASP A 152 20.40 -1.37 3.42
N SER A 153 19.97 -0.46 4.30
CA SER A 153 20.32 -0.50 5.72
C SER A 153 19.52 -1.53 6.54
N HIS A 154 18.45 -2.11 5.95
CA HIS A 154 17.56 -3.07 6.60
C HIS A 154 17.37 -4.38 5.81
N PRO A 155 18.42 -5.16 5.52
CA PRO A 155 18.37 -6.29 4.57
C PRO A 155 17.52 -7.48 5.03
N ARG A 156 17.04 -7.48 6.27
CA ARG A 156 16.16 -8.55 6.81
C ARG A 156 14.69 -8.13 6.92
N GLN A 157 14.37 -6.85 6.68
CA GLN A 157 13.02 -6.32 6.73
C GLN A 157 12.33 -6.55 5.39
N ILE A 158 11.14 -7.13 5.38
CA ILE A 158 10.29 -7.19 4.18
C ILE A 158 9.62 -5.84 3.99
N PHE A 159 9.85 -5.24 2.82
CA PHE A 159 9.28 -3.97 2.42
C PHE A 159 8.25 -4.13 1.31
N ILE A 160 7.14 -3.40 1.40
CA ILE A 160 6.14 -3.33 0.36
C ILE A 160 6.00 -1.87 -0.09
N MET A 161 6.38 -1.58 -1.33
CA MET A 161 6.25 -0.24 -1.92
C MET A 161 4.80 0.03 -2.28
N ASP A 162 4.15 0.96 -1.58
CA ASP A 162 2.79 1.37 -1.89
C ASP A 162 2.71 2.15 -3.19
N HIS A 163 1.64 1.91 -3.96
CA HIS A 163 1.21 2.74 -5.11
C HIS A 163 2.32 2.97 -6.13
N ILE A 164 3.17 1.95 -6.37
CA ILE A 164 4.33 2.07 -7.27
C ILE A 164 5.21 3.31 -7.00
N ALA A 165 5.30 3.75 -5.72
CA ALA A 165 5.96 4.97 -5.27
C ALA A 165 5.38 6.26 -5.87
N LYS A 166 4.09 6.30 -6.22
CA LYS A 166 3.34 7.49 -6.65
C LYS A 166 4.05 8.32 -7.72
N PRO A 167 4.27 7.78 -8.95
CA PRO A 167 4.80 8.56 -10.07
C PRO A 167 3.81 9.64 -10.51
N LYS A 168 4.31 10.69 -11.14
CA LYS A 168 3.44 11.66 -11.81
C LYS A 168 2.95 11.06 -13.13
N ILE A 169 1.72 10.53 -13.14
CA ILE A 169 1.13 9.94 -14.34
C ILE A 169 0.56 11.04 -15.24
N ASN A 170 1.18 11.24 -16.39
CA ASN A 170 0.85 12.32 -17.32
C ASN A 170 0.89 11.83 -18.77
N LYS A 171 -0.12 12.21 -19.57
CA LYS A 171 -0.22 11.87 -20.98
C LYS A 171 0.95 12.43 -21.83
N ASN A 172 1.50 13.58 -21.43
CA ASN A 172 2.48 14.32 -22.23
C ASN A 172 3.93 14.01 -21.86
N SER A 173 4.17 13.29 -20.77
CA SER A 173 5.51 12.98 -20.29
C SER A 173 5.51 11.72 -19.44
N PHE A 174 6.50 10.87 -19.63
CA PHE A 174 6.77 9.74 -18.79
C PHE A 174 7.80 10.11 -17.72
N ASP A 175 7.61 9.64 -16.50
CA ASP A 175 8.52 9.92 -15.36
C ASP A 175 9.74 8.98 -15.42
N VAL A 176 10.77 9.39 -16.19
CA VAL A 176 11.97 8.59 -16.44
C VAL A 176 12.80 8.41 -15.16
N ASP A 177 12.87 9.44 -14.32
CA ASP A 177 13.63 9.38 -13.05
C ASP A 177 13.01 8.38 -12.09
N TRP A 178 11.68 8.39 -11.97
CA TRP A 178 10.95 7.39 -11.22
C TRP A 178 11.23 5.97 -11.75
N ALA A 179 11.14 5.76 -13.06
CA ALA A 179 11.36 4.46 -13.68
C ALA A 179 12.76 3.91 -13.41
N ASN A 180 13.79 4.76 -13.51
CA ASN A 180 15.17 4.38 -13.22
C ASN A 180 15.36 3.99 -11.75
N HIS A 181 14.77 4.74 -10.82
CA HIS A 181 14.86 4.43 -9.40
C HIS A 181 14.04 3.19 -9.02
N MET A 182 12.87 2.96 -9.64
CA MET A 182 12.10 1.72 -9.43
C MET A 182 12.85 0.48 -9.91
N LYS A 183 13.54 0.56 -11.05
CA LYS A 183 14.44 -0.52 -11.50
C LYS A 183 15.57 -0.74 -10.51
N LYS A 184 16.18 0.32 -10.01
CA LYS A 184 17.27 0.20 -9.04
C LYS A 184 16.80 -0.40 -7.70
N ILE A 185 15.66 0.02 -7.14
CA ILE A 185 15.18 -0.53 -5.85
C ILE A 185 14.74 -1.98 -5.99
N SER A 186 14.24 -2.39 -7.16
CA SER A 186 13.81 -3.77 -7.42
C SER A 186 14.93 -4.82 -7.40
N GLU A 187 16.20 -4.40 -7.45
CA GLU A 187 17.35 -5.28 -7.26
C GLU A 187 17.41 -5.91 -5.85
N ARG A 188 16.63 -5.38 -4.90
CA ARG A 188 16.49 -5.89 -3.53
C ARG A 188 15.33 -6.88 -3.47
N GLU A 189 15.65 -8.17 -3.33
CA GLU A 189 14.67 -9.26 -3.38
C GLU A 189 13.61 -9.20 -2.27
N HIS A 190 13.91 -8.53 -1.14
CA HIS A 190 13.01 -8.33 -0.02
C HIS A 190 12.08 -7.12 -0.19
N VAL A 191 12.07 -6.48 -1.38
CA VAL A 191 11.15 -5.40 -1.73
C VAL A 191 10.11 -5.89 -2.71
N PHE A 192 8.84 -5.66 -2.38
CA PHE A 192 7.65 -5.95 -3.18
C PHE A 192 7.00 -4.63 -3.60
N CYS A 193 6.13 -4.67 -4.61
CA CYS A 193 5.50 -3.47 -5.14
C CYS A 193 3.98 -3.65 -5.29
N LYS A 194 3.21 -2.75 -4.68
CA LYS A 194 1.75 -2.73 -4.83
C LYS A 194 1.34 -2.04 -6.13
N LEU A 195 0.61 -2.76 -6.94
CA LEU A 195 -0.13 -2.25 -8.09
C LEU A 195 -1.46 -1.68 -7.58
N SER A 196 -1.40 -0.48 -7.03
CA SER A 196 -2.51 0.25 -6.40
C SER A 196 -2.31 1.75 -6.56
N GLY A 197 -3.30 2.58 -6.26
CA GLY A 197 -3.20 4.04 -6.18
C GLY A 197 -2.89 4.76 -7.50
N MET A 198 -2.62 4.07 -8.60
CA MET A 198 -2.19 4.68 -9.86
C MET A 198 -3.19 5.71 -10.38
N VAL A 199 -4.49 5.41 -10.26
CA VAL A 199 -5.54 6.33 -10.78
C VAL A 199 -5.58 7.65 -10.00
N ALA A 200 -5.22 7.66 -8.72
CA ALA A 200 -5.16 8.86 -7.91
C ALA A 200 -4.02 9.81 -8.31
N GLU A 201 -2.96 9.26 -8.90
CA GLU A 201 -1.79 10.02 -9.35
C GLU A 201 -1.91 10.58 -10.79
N ILE A 202 -3.04 10.33 -11.46
CA ILE A 202 -3.30 10.83 -12.81
C ILE A 202 -3.62 12.31 -12.77
N LEU A 203 -2.85 13.11 -13.50
CA LEU A 203 -3.03 14.56 -13.56
C LEU A 203 -4.23 14.99 -14.42
N GLN A 204 -4.62 14.17 -15.40
CA GLN A 204 -5.75 14.44 -16.29
C GLN A 204 -7.10 14.11 -15.61
N GLU A 205 -8.17 14.74 -16.08
CA GLU A 205 -9.53 14.46 -15.65
C GLU A 205 -9.98 13.06 -16.09
N TYR A 206 -9.65 12.67 -17.32
CA TYR A 206 -9.99 11.36 -17.90
C TYR A 206 -8.74 10.55 -18.16
N TRP A 207 -8.86 9.24 -17.99
CA TRP A 207 -7.78 8.29 -18.24
C TRP A 207 -8.30 7.03 -18.96
N ASP A 208 -7.38 6.37 -19.64
CA ASP A 208 -7.56 5.06 -20.25
C ASP A 208 -6.39 4.14 -19.87
N ILE A 209 -6.47 2.91 -20.31
CA ILE A 209 -5.47 1.88 -19.99
C ILE A 209 -4.10 2.20 -20.60
N ASP A 210 -4.08 2.85 -21.76
CA ASP A 210 -2.83 3.18 -22.49
C ASP A 210 -1.98 4.18 -21.72
N LEU A 211 -2.62 5.05 -20.93
CA LEU A 211 -1.91 5.96 -20.03
C LEU A 211 -1.19 5.23 -18.88
N LEU A 212 -1.77 4.15 -18.37
CA LEU A 212 -1.23 3.38 -17.25
C LEU A 212 -0.18 2.34 -17.70
N LYS A 213 -0.29 1.87 -18.93
CA LYS A 213 0.50 0.77 -19.47
C LYS A 213 2.02 0.97 -19.35
N PRO A 214 2.64 2.12 -19.69
CA PRO A 214 4.08 2.30 -19.54
C PRO A 214 4.58 2.19 -18.11
N TYR A 215 3.78 2.63 -17.13
CA TYR A 215 4.10 2.53 -15.70
C TYR A 215 3.98 1.07 -15.22
N PHE A 216 2.91 0.38 -15.64
CA PHE A 216 2.74 -1.03 -15.36
C PHE A 216 3.89 -1.88 -15.94
N GLU A 217 4.22 -1.70 -17.21
CA GLU A 217 5.31 -2.41 -17.88
C GLU A 217 6.65 -2.19 -17.18
N THR A 218 6.93 -0.96 -16.75
CA THR A 218 8.15 -0.63 -15.97
C THR A 218 8.21 -1.44 -14.67
N ILE A 219 7.10 -1.54 -13.93
CA ILE A 219 7.06 -2.30 -12.68
C ILE A 219 7.12 -3.80 -12.93
N LEU A 220 6.45 -4.27 -13.97
CA LEU A 220 6.50 -5.69 -14.36
C LEU A 220 7.91 -6.12 -14.74
N ASP A 221 8.62 -5.31 -15.53
CA ASP A 221 10.01 -5.56 -15.92
C ASP A 221 10.96 -5.53 -14.71
N ALA A 222 10.70 -4.62 -13.77
CA ALA A 222 11.57 -4.42 -12.61
C ALA A 222 11.38 -5.49 -11.52
N PHE A 223 10.14 -5.75 -11.12
CA PHE A 223 9.82 -6.62 -9.99
C PHE A 223 9.43 -8.04 -10.39
N GLY A 224 8.97 -8.21 -11.62
CA GLY A 224 8.36 -9.46 -12.07
C GLY A 224 7.04 -9.77 -11.36
N PRO A 225 6.22 -10.69 -11.93
CA PRO A 225 4.89 -10.98 -11.41
C PRO A 225 4.89 -11.59 -10.00
N GLN A 226 6.02 -12.14 -9.53
CA GLN A 226 6.12 -12.77 -8.21
C GLN A 226 6.33 -11.77 -7.06
N ARG A 227 6.65 -10.50 -7.38
CA ARG A 227 6.84 -9.44 -6.39
C ARG A 227 5.89 -8.26 -6.58
N MET A 228 4.88 -8.41 -7.43
CA MET A 228 3.79 -7.44 -7.59
C MET A 228 2.57 -7.90 -6.81
N ILE A 229 1.86 -6.95 -6.16
CA ILE A 229 0.71 -7.23 -5.30
C ILE A 229 -0.43 -6.29 -5.68
N PHE A 230 -1.61 -6.84 -6.00
CA PHE A 230 -2.80 -6.03 -6.27
C PHE A 230 -3.31 -5.32 -5.02
N GLY A 231 -3.74 -4.05 -5.17
CA GLY A 231 -4.51 -3.30 -4.20
C GLY A 231 -5.45 -2.31 -4.89
N SER A 232 -6.61 -2.06 -4.30
CA SER A 232 -7.58 -1.11 -4.87
C SER A 232 -7.29 0.34 -4.53
N ASP A 233 -6.70 0.57 -3.37
CA ASP A 233 -6.65 1.89 -2.73
C ASP A 233 -8.06 2.48 -2.51
N TRP A 234 -9.06 1.60 -2.29
CA TRP A 234 -10.41 2.05 -1.96
C TRP A 234 -10.47 2.62 -0.53
N PRO A 235 -11.15 3.73 -0.29
CA PRO A 235 -12.00 4.48 -1.20
C PRO A 235 -11.26 5.61 -1.96
N VAL A 236 -9.94 5.76 -1.80
CA VAL A 236 -9.16 6.82 -2.48
C VAL A 236 -9.26 6.69 -4.01
N CYS A 237 -9.31 5.47 -4.54
CA CYS A 237 -9.49 5.24 -5.98
C CYS A 237 -10.78 5.88 -6.54
N LEU A 238 -11.80 6.15 -5.69
CA LEU A 238 -13.05 6.79 -6.10
C LEU A 238 -12.88 8.25 -6.56
N LEU A 239 -11.75 8.87 -6.27
CA LEU A 239 -11.42 10.20 -6.78
C LEU A 239 -11.37 10.25 -8.31
N LYS A 240 -11.01 9.15 -8.98
CA LYS A 240 -10.79 9.09 -10.44
C LYS A 240 -11.39 7.85 -11.11
N SER A 241 -11.90 6.89 -10.32
CA SER A 241 -12.39 5.60 -10.84
C SER A 241 -13.50 5.04 -9.95
N THR A 242 -14.07 3.92 -10.35
CA THR A 242 -14.81 3.04 -9.43
C THR A 242 -13.95 1.85 -9.05
N TYR A 243 -14.29 1.18 -7.95
CA TYR A 243 -13.62 -0.06 -7.55
C TYR A 243 -13.57 -1.08 -8.70
N SER A 244 -14.71 -1.32 -9.34
CA SER A 244 -14.81 -2.28 -10.45
C SER A 244 -14.00 -1.86 -11.68
N ASN A 245 -13.98 -0.57 -12.01
CA ASN A 245 -13.19 -0.09 -13.16
C ASN A 245 -11.69 -0.25 -12.92
N TRP A 246 -11.21 0.02 -11.69
CA TRP A 246 -9.81 -0.18 -11.34
C TRP A 246 -9.43 -1.67 -11.41
N VAL A 247 -10.23 -2.56 -10.81
CA VAL A 247 -10.00 -4.01 -10.90
C VAL A 247 -9.94 -4.47 -12.35
N ASN A 248 -10.89 -4.04 -13.20
CA ASN A 248 -10.92 -4.39 -14.62
C ASN A 248 -9.70 -3.84 -15.39
N ALA A 249 -9.24 -2.62 -15.05
CA ALA A 249 -8.02 -2.06 -15.64
C ALA A 249 -6.79 -2.93 -15.31
N VAL A 250 -6.64 -3.34 -14.05
CA VAL A 250 -5.53 -4.23 -13.67
C VAL A 250 -5.64 -5.58 -14.36
N LEU A 251 -6.84 -6.19 -14.43
CA LEU A 251 -7.05 -7.45 -15.17
C LEU A 251 -6.70 -7.30 -16.65
N CYS A 252 -6.98 -6.16 -17.27
CA CYS A 252 -6.60 -5.88 -18.64
C CYS A 252 -5.07 -5.74 -18.78
N LEU A 253 -4.38 -5.06 -17.85
CA LEU A 253 -2.92 -4.89 -17.84
C LEU A 253 -2.20 -6.24 -17.73
N ILE A 254 -2.70 -7.16 -16.91
CA ILE A 254 -2.07 -8.46 -16.66
C ILE A 254 -2.54 -9.57 -17.61
N ASN A 255 -3.41 -9.31 -18.56
CA ASN A 255 -4.07 -10.34 -19.39
C ASN A 255 -3.10 -11.14 -20.28
N THR A 256 -1.93 -10.58 -20.58
CA THR A 256 -0.88 -11.26 -21.36
C THR A 256 0.00 -12.18 -20.54
N LEU A 257 -0.10 -12.12 -19.22
CA LEU A 257 0.64 -12.99 -18.30
C LEU A 257 -0.01 -14.37 -18.20
N SER A 258 0.75 -15.37 -17.79
CA SER A 258 0.20 -16.70 -17.53
C SER A 258 -0.84 -16.66 -16.38
N VAL A 259 -1.76 -17.63 -16.35
CA VAL A 259 -2.79 -17.73 -15.31
C VAL A 259 -2.19 -17.78 -13.90
N ASN A 260 -1.01 -18.40 -13.73
CA ASN A 260 -0.34 -18.49 -12.45
C ASN A 260 0.23 -17.12 -12.02
N GLU A 261 0.79 -16.35 -12.95
CA GLU A 261 1.29 -15.00 -12.68
C GLU A 261 0.15 -14.03 -12.35
N GLN A 262 -0.97 -14.11 -13.09
CA GLN A 262 -2.16 -13.33 -12.78
C GLN A 262 -2.69 -13.66 -11.37
N ARG A 263 -2.75 -14.94 -10.99
CA ARG A 263 -3.14 -15.37 -9.63
C ARG A 263 -2.16 -14.89 -8.57
N ALA A 264 -0.86 -14.91 -8.87
CA ALA A 264 0.16 -14.40 -7.95
C ALA A 264 -0.07 -12.91 -7.64
N ILE A 265 -0.24 -12.08 -8.68
CA ILE A 265 -0.49 -10.64 -8.53
C ILE A 265 -1.82 -10.37 -7.81
N MET A 266 -2.90 -11.06 -8.19
CA MET A 266 -4.25 -10.79 -7.69
C MET A 266 -4.51 -11.31 -6.26
N GLY A 267 -3.52 -11.89 -5.59
CA GLY A 267 -3.68 -12.29 -4.19
C GLY A 267 -2.65 -13.28 -3.67
N GLY A 268 -2.12 -14.19 -4.50
CA GLY A 268 -1.18 -15.20 -4.04
C GLY A 268 0.09 -14.62 -3.39
N ASN A 269 0.62 -13.51 -3.94
CA ASN A 269 1.75 -12.83 -3.34
C ASN A 269 1.38 -12.15 -2.02
N ALA A 270 0.21 -11.51 -1.94
CA ALA A 270 -0.28 -10.92 -0.69
C ALA A 270 -0.48 -11.99 0.40
N GLU A 271 -1.06 -13.14 0.04
CA GLU A 271 -1.22 -14.28 0.94
C GLU A 271 0.13 -14.76 1.48
N ARG A 272 1.11 -14.96 0.60
CA ARG A 272 2.45 -15.42 0.98
C ARG A 272 3.19 -14.44 1.89
N ILE A 273 3.08 -13.14 1.62
CA ILE A 273 3.91 -12.13 2.28
C ILE A 273 3.26 -11.63 3.57
N TYR A 274 1.97 -11.39 3.56
CA TYR A 274 1.27 -10.85 4.72
C TYR A 274 0.66 -11.91 5.63
N LEU A 275 0.23 -13.08 5.09
CA LEU A 275 -0.57 -14.02 5.87
C LEU A 275 0.15 -15.34 6.22
N GLN A 276 1.27 -15.66 5.57
CA GLN A 276 2.01 -16.91 5.83
C GLN A 276 3.34 -16.72 6.54
N THR A 277 3.77 -15.48 6.79
CA THR A 277 5.06 -15.17 7.43
C THR A 277 4.99 -15.04 8.95
N HIS A 278 3.83 -15.36 9.57
CA HIS A 278 3.61 -15.23 11.02
C HIS A 278 3.34 -16.55 11.70
#